data_9d01d5194dd94cf5439c15a456a107df
#
_entry.id   9d01d5194dd94cf5439c15a456a107df
#
_cell.length_a   1.000
_cell.length_b   1.000
_cell.length_c   1.000
_cell.angle_alpha   90.00
_cell.angle_beta   90.00
_cell.angle_gamma   90.00
#
_symmetry.space_group_name_H-M   'P 1'
#
loop_
_entity.id
_entity.type
_entity.pdbx_description
1 polymer ?
#
loop_
_entity_poly.entity_id
_entity_poly.type
_entity_poly.pdbx_seq_one_letter_code
_entity_poly.pdbx_strand_id
1 'polypeptide(L)'
;MSILNGKPLFSLSIKASDVRAFIEVNGIYVHTVNSSSGSSSVEIPVNHYFHPETNYLGVVVFPLAEGEKRSAKSTVNLTLSVKSDENPNNKYDIAEIEYRASQDDPSGYNGSNSPVFLSSIDAFAEKDEGDVVVHPVVVDDSEGISISRKIEVPNSLPVWGFFESDDLPDYFRISKDDYARDKDALYEIYKVIEQSLSVGEVDEILDLFEERNRETDQAFYLDQGETRDSLKQSFLSSVNNENIQLLESDSIKFGLRPEPGRKLVRFIRADRRGAIAFNFIGEEGSVRYDLVFRKQDGEWIISR
;
A
#
# COMPACT_ATOMS: atom_id res chain seq x y z
N MET A 1 23.66 -14.20 5.22
CA MET A 1 22.68 -15.25 4.89
C MET A 1 21.83 -15.71 6.10
N SER A 2 22.34 -15.72 7.34
CA SER A 2 21.53 -16.10 8.51
C SER A 2 20.32 -15.17 8.76
N ILE A 3 20.44 -13.89 8.48
CA ILE A 3 19.37 -12.90 8.67
C ILE A 3 18.11 -13.17 7.86
N LEU A 4 18.23 -13.75 6.67
CA LEU A 4 17.08 -14.03 5.79
C LEU A 4 16.39 -15.36 6.13
N ASN A 5 17.09 -16.27 6.82
CA ASN A 5 16.59 -17.58 7.24
C ASN A 5 16.01 -17.56 8.67
N GLY A 6 16.20 -16.47 9.41
CA GLY A 6 15.63 -16.24 10.73
C GLY A 6 14.25 -15.56 10.64
N LYS A 7 14.10 -14.51 11.40
CA LYS A 7 12.92 -13.63 11.40
C LYS A 7 13.26 -12.28 10.71
N PRO A 8 13.33 -12.23 9.37
CA PRO A 8 13.69 -11.01 8.67
C PRO A 8 12.58 -9.97 8.80
N LEU A 9 12.95 -8.76 9.16
CA LEU A 9 12.06 -7.60 9.20
C LEU A 9 12.45 -6.65 8.06
N PHE A 10 11.64 -6.64 7.01
CA PHE A 10 11.83 -5.76 5.87
C PHE A 10 11.16 -4.41 6.11
N SER A 11 11.88 -3.35 5.82
CA SER A 11 11.37 -1.99 5.87
C SER A 11 11.73 -1.22 4.62
N LEU A 12 10.82 -0.33 4.21
CA LEU A 12 11.00 0.56 3.08
C LEU A 12 11.12 1.99 3.60
N SER A 13 12.31 2.57 3.45
CA SER A 13 12.56 3.98 3.68
C SER A 13 12.21 4.77 2.42
N ILE A 14 11.37 5.78 2.56
CA ILE A 14 10.88 6.64 1.49
C ILE A 14 11.29 8.06 1.80
N LYS A 15 12.03 8.70 0.90
CA LYS A 15 12.35 10.13 0.96
C LYS A 15 11.94 10.77 -0.35
N ALA A 16 11.16 11.83 -0.29
CA ALA A 16 10.64 12.48 -1.49
C ALA A 16 10.54 14.00 -1.30
N SER A 17 10.69 14.74 -2.39
CA SER A 17 10.58 16.20 -2.42
C SER A 17 9.94 16.65 -3.74
N ASP A 18 9.11 17.69 -3.65
CA ASP A 18 8.46 18.35 -4.80
C ASP A 18 7.74 17.36 -5.74
N VAL A 19 7.03 16.37 -5.18
CA VAL A 19 6.46 15.27 -5.95
C VAL A 19 5.18 14.73 -5.31
N ARG A 20 4.29 14.22 -6.15
CA ARG A 20 3.24 13.27 -5.78
C ARG A 20 3.66 11.89 -6.28
N ALA A 21 3.70 10.90 -5.40
CA ALA A 21 4.12 9.57 -5.76
C ALA A 21 3.30 8.48 -5.06
N PHE A 22 3.08 7.36 -5.78
CA PHE A 22 2.55 6.12 -5.23
C PHE A 22 3.69 5.12 -5.15
N ILE A 23 3.86 4.53 -3.98
CA ILE A 23 4.91 3.55 -3.70
C ILE A 23 4.29 2.18 -3.67
N GLU A 24 4.90 1.22 -4.36
CA GLU A 24 4.37 -0.11 -4.58
C GLU A 24 5.35 -1.19 -4.09
N VAL A 25 4.79 -2.26 -3.53
CA VAL A 25 5.47 -3.53 -3.32
C VAL A 25 4.58 -4.63 -3.88
N ASN A 26 5.11 -5.41 -4.82
CA ASN A 26 4.39 -6.51 -5.48
C ASN A 26 3.03 -6.10 -6.08
N GLY A 27 2.98 -4.89 -6.67
CA GLY A 27 1.76 -4.36 -7.28
C GLY A 27 0.69 -3.94 -6.28
N ILE A 28 1.08 -3.61 -5.05
CA ILE A 28 0.19 -3.08 -4.02
C ILE A 28 0.70 -1.71 -3.60
N TYR A 29 -0.19 -0.71 -3.58
CA TYR A 29 0.14 0.61 -3.05
C TYR A 29 0.31 0.56 -1.54
N VAL A 30 1.56 0.69 -1.08
CA VAL A 30 1.91 0.65 0.33
C VAL A 30 2.00 2.04 0.96
N HIS A 31 2.25 3.07 0.16
CA HIS A 31 2.31 4.45 0.63
C HIS A 31 2.02 5.45 -0.49
N THR A 32 1.47 6.60 -0.11
CA THR A 32 1.27 7.74 -1.01
C THR A 32 2.02 8.94 -0.45
N VAL A 33 2.86 9.54 -1.27
CA VAL A 33 3.58 10.78 -0.95
C VAL A 33 2.90 11.94 -1.66
N ASN A 34 2.71 13.03 -0.93
CA ASN A 34 2.38 14.35 -1.49
C ASN A 34 3.22 15.39 -0.77
N SER A 35 4.31 15.81 -1.41
CA SER A 35 5.29 16.71 -0.83
C SER A 35 5.24 18.12 -1.43
N SER A 36 4.03 18.68 -1.58
CA SER A 36 3.79 20.02 -2.15
C SER A 36 4.40 21.17 -1.35
N SER A 37 4.81 20.95 -0.12
CA SER A 37 5.36 21.97 0.78
C SER A 37 6.75 21.66 1.32
N GLY A 38 7.49 20.77 0.67
CA GLY A 38 8.84 20.44 1.10
C GLY A 38 9.22 18.98 0.91
N SER A 39 9.97 18.42 1.84
CA SER A 39 10.39 17.02 1.81
C SER A 39 9.54 16.16 2.74
N SER A 40 9.28 14.93 2.32
CA SER A 40 8.66 13.87 3.14
C SER A 40 9.69 12.77 3.39
N SER A 41 9.71 12.22 4.60
CA SER A 41 10.53 11.07 4.95
C SER A 41 9.75 10.15 5.88
N VAL A 42 9.62 8.88 5.50
CA VAL A 42 8.92 7.86 6.27
C VAL A 42 9.62 6.51 6.09
N GLU A 43 9.54 5.66 7.11
CA GLU A 43 9.95 4.25 7.04
C GLU A 43 8.73 3.40 7.39
N ILE A 44 8.41 2.43 6.53
CA ILE A 44 7.26 1.54 6.68
C ILE A 44 7.70 0.07 6.66
N PRO A 45 7.13 -0.78 7.51
CA PRO A 45 7.35 -2.22 7.46
C PRO A 45 6.59 -2.82 6.28
N VAL A 46 7.23 -3.77 5.56
CA VAL A 46 6.67 -4.33 4.31
C VAL A 46 6.60 -5.85 4.28
N ASN A 47 6.87 -6.54 5.38
CA ASN A 47 6.86 -7.99 5.45
C ASN A 47 5.58 -8.62 4.89
N HIS A 48 4.42 -8.07 5.24
CA HIS A 48 3.11 -8.57 4.83
C HIS A 48 2.76 -8.29 3.35
N TYR A 49 3.68 -7.69 2.59
CA TYR A 49 3.60 -7.54 1.13
C TYR A 49 4.69 -8.34 0.41
N PHE A 50 5.61 -8.97 1.16
CA PHE A 50 6.81 -9.57 0.62
C PHE A 50 6.61 -11.04 0.28
N HIS A 51 7.03 -11.46 -0.93
CA HIS A 51 7.04 -12.85 -1.36
C HIS A 51 8.31 -13.57 -0.88
N PRO A 52 8.29 -14.89 -0.61
CA PRO A 52 9.48 -15.63 -0.17
C PRO A 52 10.68 -15.58 -1.12
N GLU A 53 10.47 -15.34 -2.41
CA GLU A 53 11.52 -15.41 -3.42
C GLU A 53 11.67 -14.10 -4.19
N THR A 54 10.75 -13.84 -5.12
CA THR A 54 10.81 -12.70 -6.05
C THR A 54 9.87 -11.60 -5.60
N ASN A 55 10.37 -10.38 -5.57
CA ASN A 55 9.61 -9.20 -5.21
C ASN A 55 9.79 -8.09 -6.25
N TYR A 56 8.82 -7.18 -6.29
CA TYR A 56 8.87 -5.98 -7.13
C TYR A 56 8.70 -4.76 -6.26
N LEU A 57 9.68 -3.88 -6.28
CA LEU A 57 9.61 -2.56 -5.69
C LEU A 57 9.27 -1.55 -6.78
N GLY A 58 8.29 -0.68 -6.56
CA GLY A 58 7.86 0.28 -7.55
C GLY A 58 7.59 1.66 -7.00
N VAL A 59 7.66 2.65 -7.88
CA VAL A 59 7.19 4.00 -7.64
C VAL A 59 6.55 4.56 -8.91
N VAL A 60 5.39 5.19 -8.75
CA VAL A 60 4.76 5.98 -9.81
C VAL A 60 4.83 7.44 -9.40
N VAL A 61 5.49 8.24 -10.21
CA VAL A 61 5.77 9.66 -9.94
C VAL A 61 4.87 10.54 -10.81
N PHE A 62 4.20 11.50 -10.20
CA PHE A 62 3.32 12.46 -10.86
C PHE A 62 3.72 13.92 -10.57
N PRO A 63 3.25 14.88 -11.37
CA PRO A 63 3.24 16.27 -10.97
C PRO A 63 2.49 16.50 -9.64
N LEU A 64 2.81 17.57 -8.93
CA LEU A 64 2.16 17.92 -7.67
C LEU A 64 0.67 18.21 -7.84
N ALA A 65 0.31 18.89 -8.91
CA ALA A 65 -1.08 19.16 -9.27
C ALA A 65 -1.41 18.59 -10.65
N GLU A 66 -2.69 18.27 -10.84
CA GLU A 66 -3.23 17.77 -12.09
C GLU A 66 -3.06 18.81 -13.21
N GLY A 67 -2.63 18.35 -14.39
CA GLY A 67 -2.38 19.24 -15.54
C GLY A 67 -1.08 20.06 -15.46
N GLU A 68 -0.34 19.97 -14.37
CA GLU A 68 0.96 20.60 -14.24
C GLU A 68 2.10 19.71 -14.77
N LYS A 69 3.26 20.32 -14.94
CA LYS A 69 4.50 19.62 -15.26
C LYS A 69 5.22 19.22 -13.97
N ARG A 70 5.97 18.11 -14.01
CA ARG A 70 6.83 17.75 -12.88
C ARG A 70 7.88 18.84 -12.62
N SER A 71 8.10 19.15 -11.35
CA SER A 71 9.16 20.09 -10.96
C SER A 71 10.55 19.52 -11.28
N ALA A 72 11.46 20.35 -11.77
CA ALA A 72 12.87 19.97 -11.93
C ALA A 72 13.57 19.61 -10.61
N LYS A 73 12.95 19.90 -9.48
CA LYS A 73 13.43 19.54 -8.14
C LYS A 73 12.81 18.24 -7.61
N SER A 74 11.89 17.64 -8.37
CA SER A 74 11.22 16.40 -7.94
C SER A 74 12.23 15.27 -7.74
N THR A 75 12.22 14.71 -6.56
CA THR A 75 13.06 13.55 -6.20
C THR A 75 12.27 12.53 -5.41
N VAL A 76 12.58 11.25 -5.63
CA VAL A 76 12.14 10.14 -4.77
C VAL A 76 13.32 9.21 -4.57
N ASN A 77 13.58 8.84 -3.34
CA ASN A 77 14.53 7.79 -2.99
C ASN A 77 13.80 6.73 -2.15
N LEU A 78 13.84 5.50 -2.63
CA LEU A 78 13.31 4.33 -1.95
C LEU A 78 14.48 3.43 -1.59
N THR A 79 14.62 3.09 -0.31
CA THR A 79 15.62 2.13 0.16
C THR A 79 14.90 0.99 0.87
N LEU A 80 14.96 -0.20 0.28
CA LEU A 80 14.53 -1.44 0.92
C LEU A 80 15.65 -1.97 1.79
N SER A 81 15.34 -2.25 3.04
CA SER A 81 16.30 -2.76 4.01
C SER A 81 15.74 -3.95 4.76
N VAL A 82 16.63 -4.76 5.32
CA VAL A 82 16.27 -5.87 6.20
C VAL A 82 17.07 -5.79 7.50
N LYS A 83 16.43 -6.20 8.58
CA LYS A 83 17.06 -6.44 9.89
C LYS A 83 16.55 -7.74 10.46
N SER A 84 17.32 -8.36 11.37
CA SER A 84 16.87 -9.50 12.18
C SER A 84 16.27 -8.99 13.48
N ASP A 85 15.28 -9.70 14.00
CA ASP A 85 14.76 -9.49 15.36
C ASP A 85 15.84 -9.75 16.43
N GLU A 86 16.76 -10.71 16.20
CA GLU A 86 17.87 -11.00 17.10
C GLU A 86 18.90 -9.86 17.19
N ASN A 87 19.04 -9.07 16.13
CA ASN A 87 19.96 -7.94 16.08
C ASN A 87 19.37 -6.72 15.38
N PRO A 88 18.42 -6.02 16.02
CA PRO A 88 17.67 -4.92 15.39
C PRO A 88 18.53 -3.70 15.04
N ASN A 89 19.75 -3.61 15.57
CA ASN A 89 20.67 -2.53 15.25
C ASN A 89 21.44 -2.76 13.93
N ASN A 90 21.50 -3.99 13.44
CA ASN A 90 22.14 -4.32 12.18
C ASN A 90 21.08 -4.30 11.06
N LYS A 91 20.99 -3.17 10.39
CA LYS A 91 20.16 -2.95 9.21
C LYS A 91 21.02 -3.04 7.96
N TYR A 92 20.56 -3.81 6.98
CA TYR A 92 21.23 -3.99 5.70
C TYR A 92 20.32 -3.50 4.58
N ASP A 93 20.82 -2.58 3.77
CA ASP A 93 20.13 -2.11 2.58
C ASP A 93 20.24 -3.16 1.49
N ILE A 94 19.11 -3.54 0.89
CA ILE A 94 19.00 -4.62 -0.10
C ILE A 94 18.90 -4.04 -1.50
N ALA A 95 18.06 -3.02 -1.67
CA ALA A 95 17.81 -2.41 -2.96
C ALA A 95 17.42 -0.95 -2.82
N GLU A 96 17.71 -0.17 -3.86
CA GLU A 96 17.38 1.24 -3.91
C GLU A 96 16.82 1.62 -5.28
N ILE A 97 15.83 2.52 -5.29
CA ILE A 97 15.37 3.24 -6.48
C ILE A 97 15.56 4.72 -6.19
N GLU A 98 16.35 5.39 -7.01
CA GLU A 98 16.47 6.83 -6.97
C GLU A 98 15.87 7.44 -8.24
N TYR A 99 14.87 8.31 -8.06
CA TYR A 99 14.30 9.13 -9.12
C TYR A 99 14.71 10.58 -8.91
N ARG A 100 15.18 11.21 -9.98
CA ARG A 100 15.38 12.67 -10.03
C ARG A 100 14.80 13.19 -11.35
N ALA A 101 14.02 14.25 -11.28
CA ALA A 101 13.52 14.91 -12.48
C ALA A 101 14.68 15.51 -13.30
N SER A 102 14.51 15.51 -14.62
CA SER A 102 15.44 16.18 -15.52
C SER A 102 15.42 17.68 -15.28
N GLN A 103 16.62 18.29 -15.23
CA GLN A 103 16.76 19.74 -15.20
C GLN A 103 16.41 20.38 -16.53
N ASP A 104 16.62 19.66 -17.65
CA ASP A 104 16.40 20.17 -19.01
C ASP A 104 14.94 19.94 -19.46
N ASP A 105 14.32 18.85 -19.05
CA ASP A 105 12.93 18.52 -19.34
C ASP A 105 12.23 17.92 -18.10
N PRO A 106 11.84 18.76 -17.14
CA PRO A 106 11.18 18.27 -15.91
C PRO A 106 9.78 17.71 -16.16
N SER A 107 9.16 18.03 -17.30
CA SER A 107 7.80 17.56 -17.64
C SER A 107 7.80 16.23 -18.37
N GLY A 108 8.92 15.83 -18.97
CA GLY A 108 9.04 14.64 -19.79
C GLY A 108 9.79 13.49 -19.11
N TYR A 109 9.71 12.34 -19.73
CA TYR A 109 10.65 11.26 -19.53
C TYR A 109 11.60 11.26 -20.72
N ASN A 110 12.83 11.66 -20.48
CA ASN A 110 13.90 11.60 -21.47
C ASN A 110 14.85 10.45 -21.11
N GLY A 111 15.08 9.53 -22.05
CA GLY A 111 15.92 8.37 -21.80
C GLY A 111 17.36 8.69 -21.38
N SER A 112 17.91 9.87 -21.79
CA SER A 112 19.22 10.33 -21.34
C SER A 112 19.27 10.89 -19.92
N ASN A 113 18.09 11.21 -19.37
CA ASN A 113 17.88 11.73 -18.00
C ASN A 113 17.03 10.76 -17.19
N SER A 114 17.14 9.48 -17.50
CA SER A 114 16.44 8.41 -16.79
C SER A 114 16.79 8.42 -15.30
N PRO A 115 15.91 7.92 -14.46
CA PRO A 115 16.21 7.74 -13.05
C PRO A 115 17.50 6.94 -12.85
N VAL A 116 18.25 7.28 -11.83
CA VAL A 116 19.46 6.55 -11.44
C VAL A 116 19.05 5.38 -10.55
N PHE A 117 19.51 4.20 -10.91
CA PHE A 117 19.27 2.98 -10.14
C PHE A 117 20.55 2.52 -9.50
N LEU A 118 20.48 2.30 -8.19
CA LEU A 118 21.58 1.73 -7.45
C LEU A 118 21.31 0.24 -7.27
N SER A 119 22.37 -0.53 -7.40
CA SER A 119 22.29 -1.98 -7.21
C SER A 119 22.02 -2.35 -5.77
N SER A 120 21.47 -3.51 -5.59
CA SER A 120 21.43 -4.18 -4.30
C SER A 120 22.85 -4.40 -3.74
N ILE A 121 22.93 -4.62 -2.44
CA ILE A 121 24.17 -4.99 -1.77
C ILE A 121 24.61 -6.37 -2.29
N ASP A 122 25.89 -6.52 -2.57
CA ASP A 122 26.51 -7.72 -3.16
C ASP A 122 26.25 -9.02 -2.35
N ALA A 123 25.80 -8.91 -1.11
CA ALA A 123 25.51 -10.06 -0.26
C ALA A 123 24.23 -10.83 -0.66
N PHE A 124 23.32 -10.23 -1.44
CA PHE A 124 21.99 -10.78 -1.68
C PHE A 124 21.60 -10.90 -3.14
N ALA A 125 22.21 -10.18 -4.04
CA ALA A 125 21.88 -10.28 -5.45
C ALA A 125 23.09 -9.92 -6.34
N GLU A 126 23.27 -10.66 -7.41
CA GLU A 126 24.08 -10.22 -8.52
C GLU A 126 23.44 -8.97 -9.16
N LYS A 127 24.27 -8.02 -9.55
CA LYS A 127 23.82 -6.80 -10.22
C LYS A 127 23.22 -7.14 -11.56
N ASP A 128 21.91 -7.20 -11.64
CA ASP A 128 21.23 -7.28 -12.93
C ASP A 128 20.52 -5.96 -13.23
N GLU A 129 21.16 -5.13 -14.05
CA GLU A 129 20.59 -3.86 -14.53
C GLU A 129 19.33 -4.08 -15.38
N GLY A 130 19.11 -5.32 -15.88
CA GLY A 130 17.97 -5.70 -16.69
C GLY A 130 16.64 -5.81 -15.94
N ASP A 131 16.66 -5.82 -14.60
CA ASP A 131 15.45 -5.97 -13.78
C ASP A 131 14.71 -4.66 -13.50
N VAL A 132 15.16 -3.56 -14.02
CA VAL A 132 14.52 -2.26 -13.88
C VAL A 132 13.70 -1.93 -15.12
N VAL A 133 12.42 -1.64 -14.91
CA VAL A 133 11.49 -1.23 -15.97
C VAL A 133 11.02 0.18 -15.70
N VAL A 134 11.11 1.03 -16.72
CA VAL A 134 10.62 2.41 -16.67
C VAL A 134 9.69 2.66 -17.84
N HIS A 135 8.49 3.15 -17.55
CA HIS A 135 7.53 3.46 -18.61
C HIS A 135 6.60 4.64 -18.21
N PRO A 136 6.10 5.39 -19.19
CA PRO A 136 5.08 6.40 -18.94
C PRO A 136 3.77 5.73 -18.53
N VAL A 137 3.02 6.38 -17.64
CA VAL A 137 1.70 5.95 -17.19
C VAL A 137 0.75 7.13 -17.17
N VAL A 138 -0.54 6.84 -17.32
CA VAL A 138 -1.61 7.81 -17.11
C VAL A 138 -2.56 7.25 -16.07
N VAL A 139 -2.77 7.98 -15.00
CA VAL A 139 -3.70 7.63 -13.92
C VAL A 139 -4.54 8.85 -13.62
N ASP A 140 -5.86 8.71 -13.66
CA ASP A 140 -6.82 9.80 -13.42
C ASP A 140 -6.47 11.08 -14.22
N ASP A 141 -6.22 10.92 -15.53
CA ASP A 141 -5.81 11.99 -16.46
C ASP A 141 -4.48 12.69 -16.13
N SER A 142 -3.74 12.19 -15.17
CA SER A 142 -2.38 12.68 -14.84
C SER A 142 -1.31 11.82 -15.50
N GLU A 143 -0.42 12.45 -16.26
CA GLU A 143 0.76 11.80 -16.82
C GLU A 143 1.84 11.59 -15.76
N GLY A 144 2.32 10.36 -15.62
CA GLY A 144 3.33 9.97 -14.66
C GLY A 144 4.43 9.12 -15.28
N ILE A 145 5.38 8.76 -14.44
CA ILE A 145 6.43 7.78 -14.74
C ILE A 145 6.32 6.66 -13.72
N SER A 146 6.19 5.43 -14.20
CA SER A 146 6.33 4.23 -13.39
C SER A 146 7.75 3.70 -13.48
N ILE A 147 8.33 3.42 -12.34
CA ILE A 147 9.65 2.81 -12.21
C ILE A 147 9.46 1.59 -11.33
N SER A 148 9.80 0.41 -11.83
CA SER A 148 9.74 -0.81 -11.06
C SER A 148 11.06 -1.56 -11.13
N ARG A 149 11.41 -2.25 -10.06
CA ARG A 149 12.60 -3.07 -9.93
C ARG A 149 12.25 -4.44 -9.38
N LYS A 150 12.69 -5.48 -10.10
CA LYS A 150 12.66 -6.86 -9.62
C LYS A 150 13.76 -7.06 -8.58
N ILE A 151 13.44 -7.76 -7.51
CA ILE A 151 14.35 -8.06 -6.40
C ILE A 151 14.18 -9.52 -6.04
N GLU A 152 15.26 -10.29 -6.11
CA GLU A 152 15.28 -11.69 -5.68
C GLU A 152 15.93 -11.77 -4.30
N VAL A 153 15.12 -12.01 -3.30
CA VAL A 153 15.56 -12.08 -1.90
C VAL A 153 14.92 -13.30 -1.25
N PRO A 154 15.52 -14.47 -1.35
CA PRO A 154 15.04 -15.67 -0.67
C PRO A 154 14.94 -15.44 0.84
N ASN A 155 13.79 -15.73 1.41
CA ASN A 155 13.51 -15.50 2.83
C ASN A 155 12.55 -16.56 3.38
N SER A 156 12.28 -16.53 4.67
CA SER A 156 11.43 -17.50 5.37
C SER A 156 9.97 -17.07 5.51
N LEU A 157 9.55 -15.98 4.88
CA LEU A 157 8.16 -15.55 4.94
C LEU A 157 7.25 -16.54 4.18
N PRO A 158 6.00 -16.73 4.62
CA PRO A 158 5.04 -17.53 3.88
C PRO A 158 4.57 -16.81 2.60
N VAL A 159 3.93 -17.56 1.71
CA VAL A 159 3.15 -16.96 0.62
C VAL A 159 1.85 -16.42 1.20
N TRP A 160 1.58 -15.13 1.04
CA TRP A 160 0.36 -14.49 1.53
C TRP A 160 -0.82 -14.81 0.61
N GLY A 161 -2.01 -14.92 1.17
CA GLY A 161 -3.21 -15.32 0.43
C GLY A 161 -3.52 -14.48 -0.80
N PHE A 162 -3.17 -13.20 -0.80
CA PHE A 162 -3.41 -12.36 -1.98
C PHE A 162 -2.57 -12.75 -3.21
N PHE A 163 -1.41 -13.37 -3.06
CA PHE A 163 -0.62 -13.86 -4.20
C PHE A 163 -1.35 -15.00 -4.93
N GLU A 164 -2.11 -15.80 -4.21
CA GLU A 164 -2.86 -16.95 -4.72
C GLU A 164 -4.33 -16.62 -5.08
N SER A 165 -4.71 -15.34 -4.95
CA SER A 165 -6.07 -14.88 -5.25
C SER A 165 -6.42 -14.94 -6.73
N ASP A 166 -7.72 -14.92 -7.01
CA ASP A 166 -8.25 -14.71 -8.35
C ASP A 166 -7.71 -13.39 -8.92
N ASP A 167 -7.48 -13.36 -10.24
CA ASP A 167 -7.19 -12.11 -10.93
C ASP A 167 -8.46 -11.26 -11.00
N LEU A 168 -8.39 -10.07 -10.43
CA LEU A 168 -9.48 -9.12 -10.51
C LEU A 168 -9.59 -8.52 -11.92
N PRO A 169 -10.79 -8.17 -12.36
CA PRO A 169 -10.98 -7.54 -13.65
C PRO A 169 -10.32 -6.16 -13.69
N ASP A 170 -10.07 -5.66 -14.89
CA ASP A 170 -9.71 -4.26 -15.09
C ASP A 170 -10.97 -3.39 -14.89
N TYR A 171 -11.16 -2.87 -13.69
CA TYR A 171 -12.33 -2.07 -13.30
C TYR A 171 -12.53 -0.79 -14.14
N PHE A 172 -11.53 -0.36 -14.89
CA PHE A 172 -11.66 0.75 -15.84
C PHE A 172 -12.26 0.32 -17.19
N ARG A 173 -12.30 -0.99 -17.46
CA ARG A 173 -12.71 -1.55 -18.76
C ARG A 173 -13.86 -2.55 -18.71
N ILE A 174 -14.32 -2.96 -17.53
CA ILE A 174 -15.45 -3.88 -17.39
C ILE A 174 -16.78 -3.19 -17.67
N SER A 175 -17.84 -3.99 -17.81
CA SER A 175 -19.19 -3.47 -17.93
C SER A 175 -19.63 -2.73 -16.66
N LYS A 176 -20.55 -1.78 -16.78
CA LYS A 176 -21.13 -1.08 -15.62
C LYS A 176 -21.83 -2.05 -14.66
N ASP A 177 -22.45 -3.09 -15.19
CA ASP A 177 -23.18 -4.08 -14.40
C ASP A 177 -22.21 -4.95 -13.57
N ASP A 178 -21.08 -5.37 -14.16
CA ASP A 178 -20.06 -6.13 -13.45
C ASP A 178 -19.39 -5.27 -12.37
N TYR A 179 -19.09 -4.01 -12.68
CA TYR A 179 -18.56 -3.06 -11.70
C TYR A 179 -19.53 -2.85 -10.53
N ALA A 180 -20.82 -2.64 -10.85
CA ALA A 180 -21.86 -2.45 -9.83
C ALA A 180 -22.00 -3.69 -8.96
N ARG A 181 -22.04 -4.90 -9.55
CA ARG A 181 -22.13 -6.16 -8.82
C ARG A 181 -21.00 -6.31 -7.80
N ASP A 182 -19.75 -6.12 -8.21
CA ASP A 182 -18.60 -6.27 -7.30
C ASP A 182 -18.59 -5.16 -6.23
N LYS A 183 -18.91 -3.93 -6.62
CA LYS A 183 -19.04 -2.80 -5.67
C LYS A 183 -20.12 -3.05 -4.63
N ASP A 184 -21.29 -3.51 -5.06
CA ASP A 184 -22.43 -3.75 -4.16
C ASP A 184 -22.14 -4.91 -3.19
N ALA A 185 -21.44 -5.96 -3.65
CA ALA A 185 -20.99 -7.05 -2.77
C ALA A 185 -20.05 -6.55 -1.66
N LEU A 186 -19.08 -5.69 -1.99
CA LEU A 186 -18.19 -5.09 -1.00
C LEU A 186 -18.91 -4.08 -0.09
N TYR A 187 -19.91 -3.38 -0.62
CA TYR A 187 -20.74 -2.47 0.16
C TYR A 187 -21.56 -3.20 1.22
N GLU A 188 -22.10 -4.39 0.93
CA GLU A 188 -22.80 -5.19 1.93
C GLU A 188 -21.88 -5.63 3.09
N ILE A 189 -20.63 -6.01 2.81
CA ILE A 189 -19.64 -6.30 3.86
C ILE A 189 -19.37 -5.03 4.69
N TYR A 190 -19.17 -3.90 4.03
CA TYR A 190 -18.95 -2.61 4.69
C TYR A 190 -20.12 -2.25 5.61
N LYS A 191 -21.38 -2.45 5.17
CA LYS A 191 -22.57 -2.13 5.99
C LYS A 191 -22.64 -2.94 7.28
N VAL A 192 -22.25 -4.21 7.24
CA VAL A 192 -22.16 -5.03 8.47
C VAL A 192 -21.17 -4.40 9.45
N ILE A 193 -20.00 -3.98 8.95
CA ILE A 193 -18.98 -3.33 9.77
C ILE A 193 -19.50 -2.00 10.33
N GLU A 194 -20.09 -1.15 9.47
CA GLU A 194 -20.61 0.14 9.87
C GLU A 194 -21.70 0.01 10.95
N GLN A 195 -22.63 -0.91 10.76
CA GLN A 195 -23.73 -1.16 11.72
C GLN A 195 -23.18 -1.60 13.08
N SER A 196 -22.27 -2.59 13.10
CA SER A 196 -21.68 -3.06 14.35
C SER A 196 -20.88 -1.97 15.06
N LEU A 197 -20.12 -1.17 14.33
CA LEU A 197 -19.38 -0.04 14.90
C LEU A 197 -20.31 1.06 15.44
N SER A 198 -21.44 1.31 14.79
CA SER A 198 -22.41 2.33 15.21
C SER A 198 -23.09 2.01 16.55
N VAL A 199 -23.23 0.73 16.88
CA VAL A 199 -23.82 0.25 18.14
C VAL A 199 -22.78 -0.25 19.16
N GLY A 200 -21.50 -0.22 18.80
CA GLY A 200 -20.39 -0.62 19.67
C GLY A 200 -20.14 -2.13 19.77
N GLU A 201 -20.75 -2.93 18.90
CA GLU A 201 -20.63 -4.40 18.87
C GLU A 201 -19.39 -4.85 18.07
N VAL A 202 -18.21 -4.41 18.53
CA VAL A 202 -16.94 -4.60 17.81
C VAL A 202 -16.58 -6.08 17.63
N ASP A 203 -16.91 -6.94 18.59
CA ASP A 203 -16.52 -8.36 18.53
C ASP A 203 -17.16 -9.10 17.34
N GLU A 204 -18.34 -8.69 16.88
CA GLU A 204 -19.07 -9.34 15.80
C GLU A 204 -18.38 -9.24 14.44
N ILE A 205 -17.57 -8.18 14.24
CA ILE A 205 -16.91 -7.92 12.96
C ILE A 205 -15.46 -8.40 12.90
N LEU A 206 -14.85 -8.77 14.03
CA LEU A 206 -13.43 -9.15 14.05
C LEU A 206 -13.11 -10.37 13.20
N ASP A 207 -14.08 -11.28 13.02
CA ASP A 207 -13.89 -12.47 12.19
C ASP A 207 -13.79 -12.12 10.69
N LEU A 208 -14.34 -10.99 10.25
CA LEU A 208 -14.18 -10.50 8.89
C LEU A 208 -12.72 -10.12 8.57
N PHE A 209 -11.92 -9.83 9.60
CA PHE A 209 -10.51 -9.45 9.50
C PHE A 209 -9.56 -10.60 9.85
N GLU A 210 -10.05 -11.83 10.03
CA GLU A 210 -9.26 -12.96 10.54
C GLU A 210 -8.03 -13.25 9.68
N GLU A 211 -8.17 -13.31 8.36
CA GLU A 211 -7.03 -13.57 7.47
C GLU A 211 -5.99 -12.45 7.58
N ARG A 212 -6.42 -11.19 7.45
CA ARG A 212 -5.56 -10.02 7.57
C ARG A 212 -4.78 -10.04 8.89
N ASN A 213 -5.47 -10.28 10.00
CA ASN A 213 -4.86 -10.27 11.32
C ASN A 213 -3.85 -11.41 11.48
N ARG A 214 -4.22 -12.63 11.08
CA ARG A 214 -3.33 -13.80 11.11
C ARG A 214 -2.08 -13.58 10.25
N GLU A 215 -2.23 -13.07 9.02
CA GLU A 215 -1.09 -12.80 8.14
C GLU A 215 -0.20 -11.69 8.69
N THR A 216 -0.78 -10.69 9.35
CA THR A 216 0.00 -9.63 10.02
C THR A 216 0.79 -10.19 11.20
N ASP A 217 0.18 -11.01 12.06
CA ASP A 217 0.89 -11.69 13.16
C ASP A 217 2.07 -12.50 12.62
N GLN A 218 1.85 -13.29 11.57
CA GLN A 218 2.91 -14.08 10.95
C GLN A 218 4.01 -13.21 10.32
N ALA A 219 3.64 -12.13 9.63
CA ALA A 219 4.57 -11.25 8.94
C ALA A 219 5.53 -10.53 9.90
N PHE A 220 5.04 -10.19 11.09
CA PHE A 220 5.80 -9.44 12.08
C PHE A 220 6.21 -10.27 13.30
N TYR A 221 5.99 -11.59 13.23
CA TYR A 221 6.38 -12.54 14.28
C TYR A 221 5.75 -12.23 15.63
N LEU A 222 4.54 -11.69 15.62
CA LEU A 222 3.72 -11.40 16.78
C LEU A 222 3.10 -12.67 17.34
N ASP A 223 2.62 -12.62 18.57
CA ASP A 223 1.85 -13.72 19.15
C ASP A 223 0.50 -13.87 18.41
N GLN A 224 0.01 -15.10 18.32
CA GLN A 224 -1.26 -15.38 17.64
C GLN A 224 -2.41 -14.59 18.28
N GLY A 225 -3.08 -13.78 17.49
CA GLY A 225 -4.21 -12.96 17.90
C GLY A 225 -3.84 -11.54 18.35
N GLU A 226 -2.57 -11.20 18.44
CA GLU A 226 -2.11 -9.86 18.87
C GLU A 226 -2.64 -8.75 17.95
N THR A 227 -2.62 -8.97 16.63
CA THR A 227 -3.18 -8.01 15.67
C THR A 227 -4.70 -7.91 15.81
N ARG A 228 -5.41 -9.03 16.06
CA ARG A 228 -6.85 -9.02 16.32
C ARG A 228 -7.19 -8.20 17.56
N ASP A 229 -6.46 -8.41 18.65
CA ASP A 229 -6.66 -7.66 19.89
C ASP A 229 -6.35 -6.17 19.72
N SER A 230 -5.29 -5.85 19.01
CA SER A 230 -4.93 -4.46 18.68
C SER A 230 -6.01 -3.77 17.83
N LEU A 231 -6.56 -4.47 16.82
CA LEU A 231 -7.66 -3.96 16.02
C LEU A 231 -8.93 -3.73 16.86
N LYS A 232 -9.26 -4.70 17.73
CA LYS A 232 -10.38 -4.57 18.68
C LYS A 232 -10.23 -3.33 19.54
N GLN A 233 -9.07 -3.15 20.16
CA GLN A 233 -8.79 -1.97 21.00
C GLN A 233 -8.86 -0.66 20.22
N SER A 234 -8.38 -0.64 18.99
CA SER A 234 -8.47 0.52 18.12
C SER A 234 -9.92 0.89 17.77
N PHE A 235 -10.75 -0.08 17.42
CA PHE A 235 -12.18 0.16 17.17
C PHE A 235 -12.90 0.61 18.45
N LEU A 236 -12.70 -0.07 19.58
CA LEU A 236 -13.31 0.33 20.86
C LEU A 236 -12.90 1.75 21.27
N SER A 237 -11.62 2.10 21.07
CA SER A 237 -11.14 3.47 21.33
C SER A 237 -11.84 4.49 20.45
N SER A 238 -12.10 4.16 19.18
CA SER A 238 -12.80 5.05 18.26
C SER A 238 -14.29 5.17 18.59
N VAL A 239 -14.97 4.06 18.88
CA VAL A 239 -16.40 4.03 19.18
C VAL A 239 -16.73 4.71 20.52
N ASN A 240 -15.88 4.54 21.52
CA ASN A 240 -16.09 5.09 22.87
C ASN A 240 -15.57 6.52 23.03
N ASN A 241 -14.99 7.13 22.00
CA ASN A 241 -14.46 8.48 22.07
C ASN A 241 -15.54 9.53 21.74
N GLU A 242 -15.98 10.27 22.73
CA GLU A 242 -17.00 11.32 22.58
C GLU A 242 -16.58 12.48 21.65
N ASN A 243 -15.28 12.61 21.34
CA ASN A 243 -14.77 13.67 20.47
C ASN A 243 -14.69 13.27 18.99
N ILE A 244 -15.06 12.04 18.63
CA ILE A 244 -15.09 11.58 17.25
C ILE A 244 -16.45 10.94 16.95
N GLN A 245 -16.83 10.97 15.68
CA GLN A 245 -18.08 10.40 15.21
C GLN A 245 -17.85 9.54 13.97
N LEU A 246 -18.43 8.33 13.98
CA LEU A 246 -18.47 7.48 12.80
C LEU A 246 -19.16 8.22 11.66
N LEU A 247 -18.55 8.20 10.50
CA LEU A 247 -19.09 8.83 9.32
C LEU A 247 -19.96 7.84 8.56
N GLU A 248 -21.28 7.97 8.68
CA GLU A 248 -22.25 7.08 8.08
C GLU A 248 -22.26 7.13 6.55
N SER A 249 -22.58 5.99 5.94
CA SER A 249 -22.50 5.77 4.49
C SER A 249 -23.61 6.41 3.67
N ASP A 250 -24.77 6.71 4.26
CA ASP A 250 -25.98 7.14 3.54
C ASP A 250 -25.78 8.43 2.69
N SER A 251 -24.80 9.25 3.05
CA SER A 251 -24.47 10.48 2.34
C SER A 251 -23.28 10.36 1.38
N ILE A 252 -22.68 9.18 1.24
CA ILE A 252 -21.37 9.03 0.61
C ILE A 252 -21.41 8.00 -0.49
N LYS A 253 -20.79 8.37 -1.61
CA LYS A 253 -20.54 7.44 -2.70
C LYS A 253 -19.27 6.65 -2.44
N PHE A 254 -19.32 5.36 -2.72
CA PHE A 254 -18.16 4.47 -2.69
C PHE A 254 -17.73 4.09 -4.10
N GLY A 255 -16.47 3.73 -4.22
CA GLY A 255 -15.87 3.24 -5.46
C GLY A 255 -14.89 2.12 -5.19
N LEU A 256 -14.47 1.47 -6.28
CA LEU A 256 -13.45 0.45 -6.27
C LEU A 256 -12.17 1.04 -6.86
N ARG A 257 -11.05 0.88 -6.16
CA ARG A 257 -9.72 1.23 -6.64
C ARG A 257 -8.88 -0.04 -6.68
N PRO A 258 -8.65 -0.60 -7.87
CA PRO A 258 -7.80 -1.78 -8.00
C PRO A 258 -6.36 -1.44 -7.65
N GLU A 259 -5.66 -2.39 -7.04
CA GLU A 259 -4.22 -2.35 -6.92
C GLU A 259 -3.55 -2.75 -8.25
N PRO A 260 -2.36 -2.23 -8.57
CA PRO A 260 -1.69 -2.48 -9.86
C PRO A 260 -1.51 -3.95 -10.21
N GLY A 261 -1.25 -4.81 -9.23
CA GLY A 261 -1.11 -6.26 -9.40
C GLY A 261 -2.42 -7.00 -9.68
N ARG A 262 -3.57 -6.32 -9.65
CA ARG A 262 -4.90 -6.89 -9.89
C ARG A 262 -5.28 -8.08 -9.01
N LYS A 263 -4.63 -8.24 -7.88
CA LYS A 263 -4.96 -9.26 -6.85
C LYS A 263 -5.82 -8.68 -5.73
N LEU A 264 -5.75 -7.36 -5.56
CA LEU A 264 -6.43 -6.63 -4.50
C LEU A 264 -7.24 -5.46 -5.06
N VAL A 265 -8.29 -5.10 -4.34
CA VAL A 265 -9.09 -3.90 -4.60
C VAL A 265 -9.36 -3.17 -3.29
N ARG A 266 -9.16 -1.87 -3.27
CA ARG A 266 -9.58 -1.01 -2.16
C ARG A 266 -11.02 -0.60 -2.35
N PHE A 267 -11.79 -0.75 -1.29
CA PHE A 267 -13.09 -0.13 -1.19
C PHE A 267 -12.89 1.27 -0.61
N ILE A 268 -13.16 2.29 -1.40
CA ILE A 268 -12.86 3.68 -1.06
C ILE A 268 -14.09 4.57 -1.12
N ARG A 269 -14.10 5.61 -0.31
CA ARG A 269 -15.10 6.68 -0.37
C ARG A 269 -14.77 7.65 -1.48
N ALA A 270 -15.79 8.31 -2.05
CA ALA A 270 -15.61 9.30 -3.11
C ALA A 270 -14.78 10.52 -2.67
N ASP A 271 -14.74 10.79 -1.36
CA ASP A 271 -13.88 11.83 -0.78
C ASP A 271 -12.42 11.38 -0.58
N ARG A 272 -12.06 10.21 -1.12
CA ARG A 272 -10.73 9.57 -1.05
C ARG A 272 -10.26 9.26 0.38
N ARG A 273 -11.17 9.21 1.35
CA ARG A 273 -10.87 8.74 2.71
C ARG A 273 -10.95 7.22 2.77
N GLY A 274 -10.38 6.62 3.82
CA GLY A 274 -10.54 5.19 4.10
C GLY A 274 -12.02 4.81 4.20
N ALA A 275 -12.35 3.55 3.91
CA ALA A 275 -13.74 3.10 3.87
C ALA A 275 -14.46 3.37 5.20
N ILE A 276 -13.81 3.04 6.32
CA ILE A 276 -14.30 3.36 7.67
C ILE A 276 -13.60 4.64 8.13
N ALA A 277 -14.36 5.63 8.54
CA ALA A 277 -13.80 6.88 9.03
C ALA A 277 -14.57 7.42 10.23
N PHE A 278 -13.86 7.90 11.24
CA PHE A 278 -14.38 8.65 12.36
C PHE A 278 -13.84 10.07 12.30
N ASN A 279 -14.70 11.05 12.15
CA ASN A 279 -14.32 12.45 12.09
C ASN A 279 -14.20 13.06 13.49
N PHE A 280 -13.22 13.92 13.70
CA PHE A 280 -13.15 14.74 14.92
C PHE A 280 -14.30 15.74 14.94
N ILE A 281 -14.94 15.89 16.11
CA ILE A 281 -16.04 16.85 16.34
C ILE A 281 -15.41 18.23 16.62
N GLY A 282 -15.69 19.21 15.74
CA GLY A 282 -15.20 20.58 15.92
C GLY A 282 -13.77 20.83 15.48
N GLU A 283 -13.06 19.83 14.98
CA GLU A 283 -11.69 19.94 14.49
C GLU A 283 -11.55 19.29 13.11
N GLU A 284 -10.52 19.69 12.35
CA GLU A 284 -10.16 19.00 11.12
C GLU A 284 -9.41 17.71 11.43
N GLY A 285 -9.78 16.63 10.74
CA GLY A 285 -9.10 15.35 10.86
C GLY A 285 -10.06 14.16 10.99
N SER A 286 -9.50 12.97 10.89
CA SER A 286 -10.26 11.74 11.06
C SER A 286 -9.34 10.56 11.40
N VAL A 287 -9.84 9.62 12.19
CA VAL A 287 -9.29 8.27 12.29
C VAL A 287 -9.84 7.45 11.14
N ARG A 288 -9.01 6.68 10.46
CA ARG A 288 -9.40 5.97 9.22
C ARG A 288 -8.91 4.54 9.25
N TYR A 289 -9.74 3.66 8.67
CA TYR A 289 -9.38 2.27 8.43
C TYR A 289 -9.66 1.95 6.97
N ASP A 290 -8.65 1.47 6.28
CA ASP A 290 -8.79 1.01 4.91
C ASP A 290 -9.38 -0.41 4.89
N LEU A 291 -10.16 -0.69 3.85
CA LEU A 291 -10.62 -2.02 3.53
C LEU A 291 -10.06 -2.41 2.18
N VAL A 292 -9.16 -3.38 2.20
CA VAL A 292 -8.55 -3.93 0.99
C VAL A 292 -8.96 -5.39 0.87
N PHE A 293 -9.59 -5.72 -0.23
CA PHE A 293 -10.17 -7.02 -0.48
C PHE A 293 -9.40 -7.78 -1.55
N ARG A 294 -9.35 -9.08 -1.40
CA ARG A 294 -9.02 -10.06 -2.42
C ARG A 294 -10.23 -10.93 -2.75
N LYS A 295 -10.20 -11.62 -3.88
CA LYS A 295 -11.23 -12.59 -4.24
C LYS A 295 -10.62 -13.98 -4.36
N GLN A 296 -11.27 -14.98 -3.83
CA GLN A 296 -10.86 -16.37 -3.96
C GLN A 296 -12.10 -17.25 -4.16
N ASP A 297 -12.12 -18.02 -5.23
CA ASP A 297 -13.26 -18.88 -5.59
C ASP A 297 -14.59 -18.13 -5.62
N GLY A 298 -14.55 -16.84 -6.00
CA GLY A 298 -15.71 -15.96 -6.06
C GLY A 298 -16.07 -15.25 -4.75
N GLU A 299 -15.49 -15.60 -3.63
CA GLU A 299 -15.75 -15.01 -2.32
C GLU A 299 -14.81 -13.83 -2.02
N TRP A 300 -15.36 -12.77 -1.40
CA TRP A 300 -14.60 -11.60 -1.00
C TRP A 300 -14.04 -11.74 0.41
N ILE A 301 -12.75 -11.47 0.58
CA ILE A 301 -12.01 -11.60 1.84
C ILE A 301 -11.28 -10.29 2.13
N ILE A 302 -11.39 -9.75 3.34
CA ILE A 302 -10.57 -8.61 3.79
C ILE A 302 -9.15 -9.12 4.01
N SER A 303 -8.22 -8.61 3.20
CA SER A 303 -6.84 -9.12 3.14
C SER A 303 -5.82 -8.14 3.73
N ARG A 304 -6.07 -6.81 3.63
CA ARG A 304 -5.12 -5.77 4.08
C ARG A 304 -5.86 -4.60 4.72
#